data_ecf3f0232ea436656869de440bd11159
#
_entry.id   ecf3f0232ea436656869de440bd11159
#
_cell.length_a   1.000
_cell.length_b   1.000
_cell.length_c   1.000
_cell.angle_alpha   90.00
_cell.angle_beta   90.00
_cell.angle_gamma   90.00
#
_symmetry.space_group_name_H-M   'P 1'
#
loop_
_entity.id
_entity.type
_entity.pdbx_description
1 polymer ?
#
loop_
_entity_poly.entity_id
_entity_poly.type
_entity_poly.pdbx_seq_one_letter_code
_entity_poly.pdbx_strand_id
1 'polypeptide(L)'
;MNIVNVGKAYGSLTVIHGVSVEIPDGEFVVLVGPSGCGKSTLLRMVAGLEPISFGDIEIDGKVVNNLPPKDRDIAMVFQSYALYPHKTVADNMGFALKMRGERKADIDARVRKAAEILDLVPYLSRYPRQLSGGQRQRVAMGRAIVRDPKVFLFDEPLSNLDAKLRVQMRAEIKELQRRLATTMIYVTHDQVEAMTMADRIVVLRDGRVEQIGSPLTLYDKPANTFVAGFIGSPSMNLVKGHIRSGAAPFFETDEGIRLPLSGAPAASDGKPVYYGIRPEHFLLGGDVRADLTIVESTGSETQVFARLGQQKIIGVFRDRVEAASSQPFAMTPNTAMVHLFDAQSGLRLD
;
A
#
# COMPACT_ATOMS: atom_id res chain seq x y z
N MET A 1 4.14 -15.64 -11.35
CA MET A 1 5.15 -14.66 -11.76
C MET A 1 6.20 -14.53 -10.66
N ASN A 2 7.53 -14.40 -11.00
CA ASN A 2 8.57 -14.26 -9.99
C ASN A 2 9.50 -13.08 -10.32
N ILE A 3 9.88 -12.35 -9.29
CA ILE A 3 10.94 -11.36 -9.30
C ILE A 3 12.05 -11.94 -8.44
N VAL A 4 13.24 -12.21 -9.01
CA VAL A 4 14.31 -12.93 -8.32
C VAL A 4 15.55 -12.06 -8.28
N ASN A 5 15.89 -11.56 -7.08
CA ASN A 5 17.08 -10.75 -6.83
C ASN A 5 17.26 -9.60 -7.83
N VAL A 6 16.15 -8.94 -8.22
CA VAL A 6 16.17 -7.89 -9.24
C VAL A 6 16.78 -6.61 -8.67
N GLY A 7 17.74 -6.05 -9.39
CA GLY A 7 18.38 -4.80 -9.05
C GLY A 7 18.45 -3.81 -10.19
N LYS A 8 18.56 -2.52 -9.82
CA LYS A 8 18.70 -1.41 -10.77
C LYS A 8 19.72 -0.39 -10.29
N ALA A 9 20.67 -0.10 -11.14
CA ALA A 9 21.62 0.98 -10.96
C ALA A 9 21.60 1.95 -12.16
N TYR A 10 21.75 3.22 -11.88
CA TYR A 10 21.96 4.31 -12.83
C TYR A 10 23.36 4.89 -12.60
N GLY A 11 24.32 4.45 -13.40
CA GLY A 11 25.74 4.75 -13.15
C GLY A 11 26.17 4.20 -11.79
N SER A 12 26.63 5.06 -10.90
CA SER A 12 27.05 4.68 -9.54
C SER A 12 25.90 4.60 -8.52
N LEU A 13 24.70 5.10 -8.88
CA LEU A 13 23.56 5.12 -7.96
C LEU A 13 22.73 3.85 -8.11
N THR A 14 22.72 2.99 -7.09
CA THR A 14 21.80 1.85 -7.01
C THR A 14 20.47 2.29 -6.42
N VAL A 15 19.36 2.03 -7.13
CA VAL A 15 17.99 2.42 -6.75
C VAL A 15 17.19 1.22 -6.25
N ILE A 16 17.47 0.01 -6.78
CA ILE A 16 16.86 -1.25 -6.36
C ILE A 16 17.97 -2.23 -6.00
N HIS A 17 17.89 -2.81 -4.80
CA HIS A 17 18.98 -3.54 -4.16
C HIS A 17 18.69 -5.05 -4.02
N GLY A 18 18.31 -5.71 -5.12
CA GLY A 18 18.08 -7.17 -5.09
C GLY A 18 16.70 -7.54 -4.51
N VAL A 19 15.66 -7.00 -5.07
CA VAL A 19 14.27 -7.29 -4.68
C VAL A 19 13.87 -8.69 -5.17
N SER A 20 13.31 -9.50 -4.25
CA SER A 20 12.73 -10.80 -4.57
C SER A 20 11.27 -10.84 -4.08
N VAL A 21 10.36 -11.18 -5.00
CA VAL A 21 8.91 -11.31 -4.72
C VAL A 21 8.37 -12.44 -5.57
N GLU A 22 7.80 -13.46 -4.95
CA GLU A 22 6.99 -14.48 -5.61
C GLU A 22 5.54 -14.01 -5.65
N ILE A 23 4.93 -14.04 -6.83
CA ILE A 23 3.54 -13.59 -7.06
C ILE A 23 2.76 -14.75 -7.65
N PRO A 24 1.92 -15.44 -6.86
CA PRO A 24 1.02 -16.49 -7.33
C PRO A 24 0.07 -15.98 -8.42
N ASP A 25 -0.36 -16.90 -9.28
CA ASP A 25 -1.30 -16.57 -10.35
C ASP A 25 -2.64 -16.11 -9.78
N GLY A 26 -3.20 -15.07 -10.37
CA GLY A 26 -4.46 -14.46 -9.96
C GLY A 26 -4.37 -13.59 -8.70
N GLU A 27 -3.20 -13.43 -8.08
CA GLU A 27 -3.04 -12.62 -6.86
C GLU A 27 -2.98 -11.12 -7.17
N PHE A 28 -3.57 -10.31 -6.29
CA PHE A 28 -3.49 -8.85 -6.32
C PHE A 28 -2.38 -8.38 -5.37
N VAL A 29 -1.22 -8.06 -5.93
CA VAL A 29 -0.07 -7.58 -5.15
C VAL A 29 0.04 -6.07 -5.23
N VAL A 30 0.15 -5.41 -4.08
CA VAL A 30 0.31 -3.95 -3.99
C VAL A 30 1.70 -3.59 -3.51
N LEU A 31 2.40 -2.75 -4.25
CA LEU A 31 3.70 -2.19 -3.88
C LEU A 31 3.48 -0.84 -3.19
N VAL A 32 3.92 -0.71 -1.95
CA VAL A 32 3.82 0.52 -1.16
C VAL A 32 5.17 0.95 -0.60
N GLY A 33 5.28 2.21 -0.20
CA GLY A 33 6.49 2.78 0.38
C GLY A 33 6.58 4.28 0.15
N PRO A 34 7.53 4.98 0.75
CA PRO A 34 7.75 6.41 0.59
C PRO A 34 7.99 6.81 -0.88
N SER A 35 7.83 8.10 -1.18
CA SER A 35 8.20 8.63 -2.48
C SER A 35 9.69 8.38 -2.75
N GLY A 36 10.01 7.95 -3.98
CA GLY A 36 11.39 7.68 -4.37
C GLY A 36 11.97 6.32 -3.93
N CYS A 37 11.24 5.45 -3.21
CA CYS A 37 11.76 4.14 -2.79
C CYS A 37 11.86 3.09 -3.91
N GLY A 38 11.53 3.43 -5.17
CA GLY A 38 11.72 2.55 -6.32
C GLY A 38 10.49 1.78 -6.82
N LYS A 39 9.27 1.99 -6.29
CA LYS A 39 8.03 1.28 -6.69
C LYS A 39 7.76 1.33 -8.20
N SER A 40 7.64 2.54 -8.75
CA SER A 40 7.38 2.72 -10.19
C SER A 40 8.56 2.25 -11.04
N THR A 41 9.81 2.34 -10.54
CA THR A 41 10.97 1.78 -11.21
C THR A 41 10.86 0.26 -11.32
N LEU A 42 10.53 -0.42 -10.22
CA LEU A 42 10.32 -1.87 -10.20
C LEU A 42 9.17 -2.26 -11.15
N LEU A 43 8.04 -1.54 -11.10
CA LEU A 43 6.92 -1.79 -12.01
C LEU A 43 7.32 -1.63 -13.48
N ARG A 44 8.10 -0.59 -13.82
CA ARG A 44 8.58 -0.35 -15.18
C ARG A 44 9.59 -1.40 -15.64
N MET A 45 10.41 -1.94 -14.74
CA MET A 45 11.30 -3.08 -15.04
C MET A 45 10.48 -4.34 -15.35
N VAL A 46 9.42 -4.63 -14.60
CA VAL A 46 8.48 -5.72 -14.93
C VAL A 46 7.84 -5.49 -16.30
N ALA A 47 7.45 -4.25 -16.59
CA ALA A 47 6.87 -3.89 -17.89
C ALA A 47 7.87 -3.95 -19.06
N GLY A 48 9.18 -4.03 -18.81
CA GLY A 48 10.22 -3.93 -19.83
C GLY A 48 10.41 -2.53 -20.39
N LEU A 49 9.88 -1.52 -19.70
CA LEU A 49 10.08 -0.10 -20.02
C LEU A 49 11.40 0.42 -19.45
N GLU A 50 11.97 -0.29 -18.51
CA GLU A 50 13.26 -0.01 -17.88
C GLU A 50 14.05 -1.33 -17.81
N PRO A 51 15.32 -1.40 -18.27
CA PRO A 51 16.12 -2.59 -18.14
C PRO A 51 16.56 -2.80 -16.69
N ILE A 52 16.61 -4.06 -16.25
CA ILE A 52 17.21 -4.44 -14.98
C ILE A 52 18.75 -4.39 -15.09
N SER A 53 19.45 -4.24 -13.96
CA SER A 53 20.91 -4.31 -13.93
C SER A 53 21.41 -5.71 -13.59
N PHE A 54 20.66 -6.46 -12.78
CA PHE A 54 20.91 -7.87 -12.44
C PHE A 54 19.63 -8.54 -11.92
N GLY A 55 19.66 -9.85 -11.77
CA GLY A 55 18.54 -10.67 -11.34
C GLY A 55 17.64 -11.09 -12.50
N ASP A 56 16.49 -11.68 -12.20
CA ASP A 56 15.58 -12.23 -13.20
C ASP A 56 14.12 -11.85 -12.91
N ILE A 57 13.38 -11.57 -14.00
CA ILE A 57 11.91 -11.41 -13.98
C ILE A 57 11.34 -12.56 -14.79
N GLU A 58 10.47 -13.35 -14.15
CA GLU A 58 9.81 -14.49 -14.78
C GLU A 58 8.29 -14.26 -14.86
N ILE A 59 7.73 -14.45 -16.05
CA ILE A 59 6.28 -14.41 -16.29
C ILE A 59 5.88 -15.72 -16.96
N ASP A 60 4.92 -16.43 -16.38
CA ASP A 60 4.44 -17.74 -16.88
C ASP A 60 5.61 -18.73 -17.11
N GLY A 61 6.53 -18.83 -16.13
CA GLY A 61 7.70 -19.72 -16.15
C GLY A 61 8.81 -19.32 -17.15
N LYS A 62 8.73 -18.14 -17.78
CA LYS A 62 9.72 -17.66 -18.74
C LYS A 62 10.44 -16.43 -18.23
N VAL A 63 11.76 -16.41 -18.31
CA VAL A 63 12.58 -15.21 -18.06
C VAL A 63 12.33 -14.20 -19.18
N VAL A 64 11.88 -13.00 -18.81
CA VAL A 64 11.47 -11.94 -19.76
C VAL A 64 12.44 -10.75 -19.81
N ASN A 65 13.59 -10.82 -19.17
CA ASN A 65 14.55 -9.72 -19.04
C ASN A 65 14.84 -9.00 -20.36
N ASN A 66 15.11 -9.77 -21.41
CA ASN A 66 15.48 -9.26 -22.74
C ASN A 66 14.29 -9.10 -23.70
N LEU A 67 13.07 -9.42 -23.26
CA LEU A 67 11.89 -9.26 -24.10
C LEU A 67 11.41 -7.80 -24.06
N PRO A 68 11.08 -7.21 -25.24
CA PRO A 68 10.47 -5.89 -25.26
C PRO A 68 9.04 -5.94 -24.65
N PRO A 69 8.49 -4.80 -24.22
CA PRO A 69 7.17 -4.74 -23.52
C PRO A 69 6.02 -5.43 -24.27
N LYS A 70 6.03 -5.39 -25.60
CA LYS A 70 4.98 -5.99 -26.46
C LYS A 70 4.94 -7.52 -26.39
N ASP A 71 6.07 -8.16 -26.04
CA ASP A 71 6.26 -9.62 -26.07
C ASP A 71 6.26 -10.24 -24.66
N ARG A 72 6.06 -9.43 -23.60
CA ARG A 72 6.02 -9.88 -22.19
C ARG A 72 4.65 -10.37 -21.72
N ASP A 73 3.64 -10.33 -22.57
CA ASP A 73 2.25 -10.69 -22.26
C ASP A 73 1.67 -9.95 -21.04
N ILE A 74 1.96 -8.66 -20.96
CA ILE A 74 1.50 -7.75 -19.92
C ILE A 74 0.64 -6.62 -20.49
N ALA A 75 -0.16 -6.00 -19.62
CA ALA A 75 -0.81 -4.73 -19.91
C ALA A 75 -0.58 -3.74 -18.77
N MET A 76 -0.33 -2.48 -19.08
CA MET A 76 -0.06 -1.44 -18.10
C MET A 76 -1.05 -0.28 -18.21
N VAL A 77 -1.56 0.14 -17.06
CA VAL A 77 -2.37 1.34 -16.86
C VAL A 77 -1.50 2.39 -16.17
N PHE A 78 -1.30 3.51 -16.86
CA PHE A 78 -0.46 4.62 -16.38
C PHE A 78 -1.27 5.62 -15.54
N GLN A 79 -0.62 6.32 -14.66
CA GLN A 79 -1.17 7.40 -13.85
C GLN A 79 -1.91 8.48 -14.67
N SER A 80 -1.40 8.81 -15.86
CA SER A 80 -2.00 9.79 -16.77
C SER A 80 -3.08 9.23 -17.70
N TYR A 81 -3.45 7.93 -17.53
CA TYR A 81 -4.34 7.16 -18.40
C TYR A 81 -3.83 6.96 -19.83
N ALA A 82 -2.97 7.83 -20.34
CA ALA A 82 -2.32 7.80 -21.66
C ALA A 82 -3.32 7.56 -22.84
N LEU A 83 -4.52 8.15 -22.77
CA LEU A 83 -5.53 8.01 -23.81
C LEU A 83 -5.15 8.85 -25.05
N TYR A 84 -5.42 8.31 -26.25
CA TYR A 84 -5.28 9.05 -27.50
C TYR A 84 -6.45 10.05 -27.65
N PRO A 85 -6.21 11.38 -27.55
CA PRO A 85 -7.28 12.37 -27.45
C PRO A 85 -8.11 12.51 -28.74
N HIS A 86 -7.53 12.13 -29.88
CA HIS A 86 -8.14 12.19 -31.23
C HIS A 86 -8.85 10.89 -31.63
N LYS A 87 -8.90 9.89 -30.75
CA LYS A 87 -9.57 8.61 -30.99
C LYS A 87 -10.80 8.47 -30.11
N THR A 88 -11.82 7.77 -30.60
CA THR A 88 -12.99 7.40 -29.81
C THR A 88 -12.62 6.43 -28.69
N VAL A 89 -13.54 6.16 -27.76
CA VAL A 89 -13.38 5.11 -26.74
C VAL A 89 -13.12 3.76 -27.40
N ALA A 90 -13.93 3.38 -28.38
CA ALA A 90 -13.76 2.12 -29.12
C ALA A 90 -12.38 2.03 -29.79
N ASP A 91 -11.96 3.11 -30.49
CA ASP A 91 -10.65 3.15 -31.15
C ASP A 91 -9.48 3.15 -30.15
N ASN A 92 -9.64 3.78 -28.98
CA ASN A 92 -8.66 3.73 -27.90
C ASN A 92 -8.49 2.28 -27.40
N MET A 93 -9.60 1.60 -27.10
CA MET A 93 -9.58 0.22 -26.60
C MET A 93 -9.01 -0.74 -27.65
N GLY A 94 -9.46 -0.66 -28.90
CA GLY A 94 -9.04 -1.57 -29.98
C GLY A 94 -7.68 -1.28 -30.60
N PHE A 95 -7.01 -0.18 -30.22
CA PHE A 95 -5.80 0.29 -30.91
C PHE A 95 -4.67 -0.74 -30.91
N ALA A 96 -4.39 -1.38 -29.77
CA ALA A 96 -3.32 -2.36 -29.67
C ALA A 96 -3.55 -3.60 -30.55
N LEU A 97 -4.80 -4.07 -30.63
CA LEU A 97 -5.20 -5.18 -31.49
C LEU A 97 -5.07 -4.83 -32.98
N LYS A 98 -5.47 -3.59 -33.33
CA LYS A 98 -5.29 -3.09 -34.67
C LYS A 98 -3.82 -3.04 -35.10
N MET A 99 -2.92 -2.63 -34.20
CA MET A 99 -1.47 -2.60 -34.46
C MET A 99 -0.87 -4.00 -34.64
N ARG A 100 -1.49 -5.03 -34.03
CA ARG A 100 -1.13 -6.43 -34.22
C ARG A 100 -1.69 -7.02 -35.52
N GLY A 101 -2.49 -6.27 -36.30
CA GLY A 101 -3.08 -6.73 -37.53
C GLY A 101 -4.29 -7.67 -37.37
N GLU A 102 -4.94 -7.64 -36.19
CA GLU A 102 -6.13 -8.47 -35.95
C GLU A 102 -7.30 -8.02 -36.84
N ARG A 103 -8.19 -8.95 -37.16
CA ARG A 103 -9.36 -8.66 -38.03
C ARG A 103 -10.32 -7.72 -37.32
N LYS A 104 -10.92 -6.79 -38.04
CA LYS A 104 -11.83 -5.78 -37.46
C LYS A 104 -12.98 -6.41 -36.67
N ALA A 105 -13.58 -7.50 -37.13
CA ALA A 105 -14.67 -8.18 -36.45
C ALA A 105 -14.24 -8.73 -35.07
N ASP A 106 -13.02 -9.26 -34.95
CA ASP A 106 -12.48 -9.77 -33.70
C ASP A 106 -12.16 -8.62 -32.73
N ILE A 107 -11.62 -7.51 -33.24
CA ILE A 107 -11.39 -6.28 -32.47
C ILE A 107 -12.72 -5.74 -31.91
N ASP A 108 -13.74 -5.60 -32.76
CA ASP A 108 -15.05 -5.06 -32.35
C ASP A 108 -15.71 -5.97 -31.29
N ALA A 109 -15.61 -7.29 -31.43
CA ALA A 109 -16.12 -8.24 -30.44
C ALA A 109 -15.41 -8.13 -29.08
N ARG A 110 -14.06 -8.08 -29.07
CA ARG A 110 -13.27 -7.93 -27.82
C ARG A 110 -13.48 -6.57 -27.16
N VAL A 111 -13.55 -5.49 -27.94
CA VAL A 111 -13.84 -4.14 -27.45
C VAL A 111 -15.22 -4.11 -26.81
N ARG A 112 -16.24 -4.71 -27.45
CA ARG A 112 -17.60 -4.76 -26.91
C ARG A 112 -17.66 -5.54 -25.60
N LYS A 113 -17.05 -6.72 -25.55
CA LYS A 113 -16.95 -7.53 -24.31
C LYS A 113 -16.27 -6.76 -23.16
N ALA A 114 -15.15 -6.10 -23.43
CA ALA A 114 -14.46 -5.29 -22.42
C ALA A 114 -15.29 -4.06 -22.00
N ALA A 115 -16.01 -3.43 -22.95
CA ALA A 115 -16.90 -2.32 -22.65
C ALA A 115 -18.12 -2.72 -21.81
N GLU A 116 -18.64 -3.93 -21.99
CA GLU A 116 -19.71 -4.49 -21.14
C GLU A 116 -19.23 -4.73 -19.71
N ILE A 117 -18.01 -5.26 -19.53
CA ILE A 117 -17.39 -5.46 -18.19
C ILE A 117 -17.23 -4.13 -17.44
N LEU A 118 -16.95 -3.03 -18.16
CA LEU A 118 -16.59 -1.72 -17.63
C LEU A 118 -17.71 -0.67 -17.69
N ASP A 119 -18.93 -1.05 -18.08
CA ASP A 119 -20.07 -0.15 -18.29
C ASP A 119 -19.76 1.00 -19.26
N LEU A 120 -18.98 0.73 -20.32
CA LEU A 120 -18.56 1.72 -21.32
C LEU A 120 -19.34 1.65 -22.63
N VAL A 121 -20.27 0.69 -22.78
CA VAL A 121 -21.03 0.52 -24.05
C VAL A 121 -21.69 1.82 -24.51
N PRO A 122 -22.35 2.64 -23.66
CA PRO A 122 -22.97 3.90 -24.09
C PRO A 122 -21.97 4.99 -24.52
N TYR A 123 -20.69 4.79 -24.25
CA TYR A 123 -19.63 5.78 -24.45
C TYR A 123 -18.67 5.43 -25.60
N LEU A 124 -18.84 4.28 -26.26
CA LEU A 124 -17.92 3.76 -27.29
C LEU A 124 -17.61 4.76 -28.42
N SER A 125 -18.58 5.58 -28.81
CA SER A 125 -18.42 6.59 -29.84
C SER A 125 -17.88 7.94 -29.39
N ARG A 126 -17.72 8.13 -28.03
CA ARG A 126 -17.24 9.39 -27.46
C ARG A 126 -15.72 9.52 -27.55
N TYR A 127 -15.25 10.75 -27.47
CA TYR A 127 -13.83 11.09 -27.34
C TYR A 127 -13.45 11.31 -25.86
N PRO A 128 -12.17 11.14 -25.46
CA PRO A 128 -11.72 11.31 -24.08
C PRO A 128 -12.12 12.63 -23.42
N ARG A 129 -12.17 13.73 -24.18
CA ARG A 129 -12.60 15.07 -23.70
C ARG A 129 -14.07 15.12 -23.24
N GLN A 130 -14.89 14.17 -23.65
CA GLN A 130 -16.33 14.09 -23.36
C GLN A 130 -16.62 13.15 -22.16
N LEU A 131 -15.57 12.67 -21.49
CA LEU A 131 -15.65 11.69 -20.40
C LEU A 131 -15.27 12.30 -19.08
N SER A 132 -15.90 11.83 -17.98
CA SER A 132 -15.45 12.09 -16.63
C SER A 132 -14.10 11.43 -16.32
N GLY A 133 -13.47 11.78 -15.18
CA GLY A 133 -12.22 11.18 -14.73
C GLY A 133 -12.31 9.65 -14.61
N GLY A 134 -13.36 9.14 -13.93
CA GLY A 134 -13.59 7.69 -13.79
C GLY A 134 -13.87 6.99 -15.12
N GLN A 135 -14.62 7.63 -16.02
CA GLN A 135 -14.84 7.07 -17.37
C GLN A 135 -13.53 6.97 -18.16
N ARG A 136 -12.66 8.00 -18.10
CA ARG A 136 -11.32 7.94 -18.73
C ARG A 136 -10.48 6.81 -18.16
N GLN A 137 -10.53 6.60 -16.85
CA GLN A 137 -9.83 5.50 -16.18
C GLN A 137 -10.36 4.14 -16.67
N ARG A 138 -11.68 3.93 -16.70
CA ARG A 138 -12.28 2.70 -17.23
C ARG A 138 -11.86 2.46 -18.69
N VAL A 139 -11.75 3.50 -19.52
CA VAL A 139 -11.23 3.35 -20.89
C VAL A 139 -9.77 2.89 -20.89
N ALA A 140 -8.92 3.42 -19.98
CA ALA A 140 -7.53 2.98 -19.85
C ALA A 140 -7.45 1.50 -19.41
N MET A 141 -8.32 1.08 -18.48
CA MET A 141 -8.46 -0.34 -18.10
C MET A 141 -8.96 -1.19 -19.27
N GLY A 142 -9.93 -0.71 -20.04
CA GLY A 142 -10.44 -1.39 -21.25
C GLY A 142 -9.36 -1.63 -22.30
N ARG A 143 -8.45 -0.67 -22.50
CA ARG A 143 -7.27 -0.85 -23.38
C ARG A 143 -6.35 -1.98 -22.92
N ALA A 144 -6.29 -2.22 -21.62
CA ALA A 144 -5.51 -3.30 -21.03
C ALA A 144 -6.25 -4.65 -21.18
N ILE A 145 -7.55 -4.69 -20.84
CA ILE A 145 -8.38 -5.91 -20.82
C ILE A 145 -8.50 -6.54 -22.22
N VAL A 146 -8.69 -5.73 -23.27
CA VAL A 146 -8.85 -6.27 -24.64
C VAL A 146 -7.65 -7.09 -25.13
N ARG A 147 -6.48 -6.94 -24.47
CA ARG A 147 -5.25 -7.68 -24.80
C ARG A 147 -5.19 -9.06 -24.18
N ASP A 148 -6.04 -9.34 -23.17
CA ASP A 148 -6.08 -10.58 -22.39
C ASP A 148 -4.70 -10.99 -21.84
N PRO A 149 -4.04 -10.09 -21.05
CA PRO A 149 -2.68 -10.28 -20.61
C PRO A 149 -2.59 -11.26 -19.44
N LYS A 150 -1.40 -11.88 -19.23
CA LYS A 150 -1.11 -12.69 -18.05
C LYS A 150 -0.95 -11.87 -16.77
N VAL A 151 -0.46 -10.63 -16.89
CA VAL A 151 -0.24 -9.73 -15.75
C VAL A 151 -0.72 -8.32 -16.08
N PHE A 152 -1.53 -7.74 -15.18
CA PHE A 152 -1.90 -6.33 -15.21
C PHE A 152 -0.97 -5.53 -14.30
N LEU A 153 -0.49 -4.40 -14.79
CA LEU A 153 0.36 -3.47 -14.08
C LEU A 153 -0.36 -2.12 -13.94
N PHE A 154 -0.42 -1.59 -12.72
CA PHE A 154 -1.06 -0.31 -12.42
C PHE A 154 -0.06 0.64 -11.75
N ASP A 155 0.27 1.76 -12.39
CA ASP A 155 1.16 2.82 -11.85
C ASP A 155 0.33 3.98 -11.33
N GLU A 156 -0.03 3.96 -10.04
CA GLU A 156 -0.84 4.97 -9.33
C GLU A 156 -2.13 5.40 -10.06
N PRO A 157 -2.99 4.47 -10.49
CA PRO A 157 -4.08 4.78 -11.41
C PRO A 157 -5.18 5.66 -10.80
N LEU A 158 -5.29 5.75 -9.45
CA LEU A 158 -6.34 6.50 -8.76
C LEU A 158 -5.89 7.87 -8.25
N SER A 159 -4.60 8.22 -8.38
CA SER A 159 -4.02 9.43 -7.80
C SER A 159 -4.66 10.74 -8.29
N ASN A 160 -5.19 10.76 -9.52
CA ASN A 160 -5.80 11.94 -10.15
C ASN A 160 -7.32 12.04 -9.95
N LEU A 161 -7.92 11.23 -9.06
CA LEU A 161 -9.34 11.21 -8.78
C LEU A 161 -9.66 11.89 -7.45
N ASP A 162 -10.88 12.47 -7.36
CA ASP A 162 -11.42 12.94 -6.10
C ASP A 162 -11.71 11.78 -5.12
N ALA A 163 -11.85 12.08 -3.82
CA ALA A 163 -11.99 11.08 -2.77
C ALA A 163 -13.21 10.16 -2.97
N LYS A 164 -14.37 10.70 -3.39
CA LYS A 164 -15.59 9.90 -3.60
C LYS A 164 -15.43 8.93 -4.77
N LEU A 165 -14.88 9.41 -5.88
CA LEU A 165 -14.66 8.60 -7.06
C LEU A 165 -13.57 7.54 -6.80
N ARG A 166 -12.55 7.86 -5.99
CA ARG A 166 -11.51 6.92 -5.60
C ARG A 166 -12.08 5.72 -4.82
N VAL A 167 -13.02 5.96 -3.89
CA VAL A 167 -13.71 4.88 -3.16
C VAL A 167 -14.45 3.95 -4.12
N GLN A 168 -15.21 4.51 -5.06
CA GLN A 168 -15.94 3.73 -6.05
C GLN A 168 -14.99 2.92 -6.95
N MET A 169 -13.94 3.56 -7.47
CA MET A 169 -13.00 2.90 -8.39
C MET A 169 -12.19 1.79 -7.74
N ARG A 170 -11.87 1.87 -6.43
CA ARG A 170 -11.26 0.77 -5.69
C ARG A 170 -12.13 -0.48 -5.71
N ALA A 171 -13.42 -0.34 -5.42
CA ALA A 171 -14.37 -1.45 -5.44
C ALA A 171 -14.46 -2.07 -6.85
N GLU A 172 -14.52 -1.22 -7.89
CA GLU A 172 -14.58 -1.67 -9.29
C GLU A 172 -13.31 -2.42 -9.72
N ILE A 173 -12.12 -1.94 -9.35
CA ILE A 173 -10.85 -2.63 -9.67
C ILE A 173 -10.78 -3.99 -8.95
N LYS A 174 -11.19 -4.07 -7.68
CA LYS A 174 -11.20 -5.34 -6.94
C LYS A 174 -12.22 -6.33 -7.52
N GLU A 175 -13.40 -5.86 -7.93
CA GLU A 175 -14.39 -6.68 -8.63
C GLU A 175 -13.86 -7.17 -9.99
N LEU A 176 -13.21 -6.28 -10.75
CA LEU A 176 -12.59 -6.62 -12.01
C LEU A 176 -11.53 -7.73 -11.84
N GLN A 177 -10.67 -7.63 -10.84
CA GLN A 177 -9.66 -8.65 -10.55
C GLN A 177 -10.31 -10.01 -10.29
N ARG A 178 -11.39 -10.04 -9.49
CA ARG A 178 -12.14 -11.29 -9.22
C ARG A 178 -12.75 -11.90 -10.48
N ARG A 179 -13.28 -11.06 -11.39
CA ARG A 179 -13.88 -11.52 -12.65
C ARG A 179 -12.84 -12.06 -13.63
N LEU A 180 -11.67 -11.40 -13.70
CA LEU A 180 -10.62 -11.77 -14.64
C LEU A 180 -9.73 -12.90 -14.12
N ALA A 181 -9.65 -13.08 -12.79
CA ALA A 181 -8.74 -13.99 -12.10
C ALA A 181 -7.28 -13.88 -12.60
N THR A 182 -6.88 -12.68 -13.02
CA THR A 182 -5.56 -12.37 -13.60
C THR A 182 -4.67 -11.74 -12.55
N THR A 183 -3.39 -12.07 -12.55
CA THR A 183 -2.37 -11.49 -11.66
C THR A 183 -2.29 -9.99 -11.84
N MET A 184 -2.30 -9.24 -10.75
CA MET A 184 -2.22 -7.78 -10.76
C MET A 184 -1.10 -7.27 -9.87
N ILE A 185 -0.29 -6.33 -10.40
CA ILE A 185 0.68 -5.57 -9.61
C ILE A 185 0.25 -4.11 -9.63
N TYR A 186 0.05 -3.56 -8.47
CA TYR A 186 -0.50 -2.22 -8.28
C TYR A 186 0.45 -1.37 -7.44
N VAL A 187 0.82 -0.21 -7.93
CA VAL A 187 1.62 0.78 -7.20
C VAL A 187 0.70 1.86 -6.65
N THR A 188 0.84 2.17 -5.38
CA THR A 188 0.16 3.29 -4.73
C THR A 188 1.00 3.89 -3.61
N HIS A 189 0.69 5.12 -3.25
CA HIS A 189 1.11 5.77 -2.01
C HIS A 189 -0.04 5.87 -1.00
N ASP A 190 -1.27 5.47 -1.37
CA ASP A 190 -2.45 5.48 -0.51
C ASP A 190 -2.55 4.14 0.25
N GLN A 191 -2.45 4.23 1.58
CA GLN A 191 -2.50 3.05 2.45
C GLN A 191 -3.89 2.39 2.44
N VAL A 192 -4.96 3.17 2.29
CA VAL A 192 -6.32 2.63 2.24
C VAL A 192 -6.51 1.78 0.99
N GLU A 193 -5.94 2.20 -0.16
CA GLU A 193 -5.92 1.39 -1.37
C GLU A 193 -5.22 0.05 -1.13
N ALA A 194 -4.01 0.09 -0.55
CA ALA A 194 -3.25 -1.11 -0.25
C ALA A 194 -3.99 -2.05 0.71
N MET A 195 -4.50 -1.52 1.82
CA MET A 195 -5.17 -2.31 2.85
C MET A 195 -6.49 -2.93 2.37
N THR A 196 -7.22 -2.26 1.44
CA THR A 196 -8.56 -2.72 1.01
C THR A 196 -8.54 -3.58 -0.25
N MET A 197 -7.55 -3.42 -1.13
CA MET A 197 -7.53 -4.12 -2.41
C MET A 197 -6.54 -5.29 -2.46
N ALA A 198 -5.42 -5.23 -1.73
CA ALA A 198 -4.37 -6.21 -1.82
C ALA A 198 -4.79 -7.58 -1.24
N ASP A 199 -4.36 -8.64 -1.91
CA ASP A 199 -4.23 -9.97 -1.31
C ASP A 199 -2.89 -10.04 -0.56
N ARG A 200 -1.83 -9.41 -1.13
CA ARG A 200 -0.52 -9.20 -0.51
C ARG A 200 0.02 -7.80 -0.76
N ILE A 201 0.66 -7.25 0.27
CA ILE A 201 1.38 -5.97 0.20
C ILE A 201 2.87 -6.24 0.29
N VAL A 202 3.63 -5.57 -0.57
CA VAL A 202 5.10 -5.49 -0.52
C VAL A 202 5.48 -4.08 -0.06
N VAL A 203 6.02 -3.97 1.14
CA VAL A 203 6.50 -2.69 1.68
C VAL A 203 7.94 -2.48 1.25
N LEU A 204 8.17 -1.42 0.52
CA LEU A 204 9.49 -1.03 0.00
C LEU A 204 10.02 0.21 0.73
N ARG A 205 11.30 0.16 1.06
CA ARG A 205 12.06 1.31 1.58
C ARG A 205 13.46 1.32 0.98
N ASP A 206 13.88 2.45 0.44
CA ASP A 206 15.22 2.66 -0.10
C ASP A 206 15.68 1.52 -1.04
N GLY A 207 14.77 1.10 -1.96
CA GLY A 207 15.04 0.05 -2.93
C GLY A 207 15.13 -1.37 -2.38
N ARG A 208 14.70 -1.61 -1.14
CA ARG A 208 14.69 -2.91 -0.45
C ARG A 208 13.29 -3.27 0.00
N VAL A 209 13.02 -4.56 0.13
CA VAL A 209 11.79 -5.07 0.74
C VAL A 209 11.95 -5.08 2.25
N GLU A 210 11.06 -4.41 2.97
CA GLU A 210 10.99 -4.40 4.43
C GLU A 210 10.13 -5.55 4.97
N GLN A 211 8.97 -5.76 4.35
CA GLN A 211 8.06 -6.84 4.71
C GLN A 211 7.12 -7.16 3.55
N ILE A 212 6.75 -8.43 3.42
CA ILE A 212 5.70 -8.93 2.53
C ILE A 212 4.68 -9.69 3.36
N GLY A 213 3.40 -9.47 3.12
CA GLY A 213 2.34 -10.20 3.82
C GLY A 213 0.95 -9.73 3.43
N SER A 214 -0.08 -10.38 4.00
CA SER A 214 -1.45 -9.89 3.86
C SER A 214 -1.59 -8.52 4.56
N PRO A 215 -2.57 -7.69 4.17
CA PRO A 215 -2.80 -6.40 4.81
C PRO A 215 -2.88 -6.49 6.35
N LEU A 216 -3.66 -7.42 6.87
CA LEU A 216 -3.80 -7.62 8.32
C LEU A 216 -2.50 -8.10 8.97
N THR A 217 -1.72 -8.96 8.30
CA THR A 217 -0.42 -9.40 8.83
C THR A 217 0.54 -8.21 9.03
N LEU A 218 0.59 -7.28 8.07
CA LEU A 218 1.45 -6.10 8.19
C LEU A 218 0.96 -5.14 9.27
N TYR A 219 -0.36 -5.06 9.45
CA TYR A 219 -0.99 -4.23 10.46
C TYR A 219 -0.79 -4.79 11.87
N ASP A 220 -1.10 -6.08 12.07
CA ASP A 220 -1.10 -6.74 13.38
C ASP A 220 0.32 -7.19 13.80
N LYS A 221 1.19 -7.50 12.83
CA LYS A 221 2.53 -8.04 13.09
C LYS A 221 3.60 -7.33 12.24
N PRO A 222 3.78 -6.00 12.40
CA PRO A 222 4.84 -5.30 11.69
C PRO A 222 6.21 -5.84 12.10
N ALA A 223 7.07 -6.12 11.11
CA ALA A 223 8.39 -6.70 11.33
C ALA A 223 9.37 -5.72 12.00
N ASN A 224 9.15 -4.42 11.82
CA ASN A 224 10.03 -3.38 12.35
C ASN A 224 9.28 -2.06 12.55
N THR A 225 9.96 -1.09 13.17
CA THR A 225 9.43 0.25 13.45
C THR A 225 9.03 1.01 12.19
N PHE A 226 9.72 0.76 11.06
CA PHE A 226 9.37 1.41 9.79
C PHE A 226 8.00 0.93 9.29
N VAL A 227 7.78 -0.38 9.23
CA VAL A 227 6.48 -0.95 8.80
C VAL A 227 5.37 -0.55 9.78
N ALA A 228 5.65 -0.58 11.10
CA ALA A 228 4.71 -0.16 12.14
C ALA A 228 4.25 1.30 11.96
N GLY A 229 5.19 2.20 11.67
CA GLY A 229 4.91 3.62 11.45
C GLY A 229 4.37 3.94 10.04
N PHE A 230 4.64 3.07 9.05
CA PHE A 230 4.19 3.27 7.68
C PHE A 230 2.78 2.73 7.44
N ILE A 231 2.41 1.58 8.02
CA ILE A 231 1.09 0.95 7.85
C ILE A 231 0.14 1.38 8.96
N GLY A 232 -0.96 2.00 8.57
CA GLY A 232 -2.01 2.53 9.47
C GLY A 232 -2.07 4.06 9.45
N SER A 233 -3.28 4.61 9.59
CA SER A 233 -3.53 6.05 9.64
C SER A 233 -4.57 6.34 10.71
N PRO A 234 -4.18 7.05 11.81
CA PRO A 234 -2.85 7.53 12.13
C PRO A 234 -1.82 6.42 12.34
N SER A 235 -0.52 6.76 12.25
CA SER A 235 0.59 5.82 12.45
C SER A 235 0.65 5.28 13.87
N MET A 236 1.28 4.09 14.05
CA MET A 236 1.56 3.54 15.37
C MET A 236 2.37 4.52 16.21
N ASN A 237 1.97 4.72 17.47
CA ASN A 237 2.78 5.43 18.43
C ASN A 237 4.01 4.58 18.77
N LEU A 238 5.20 5.18 18.69
CA LEU A 238 6.47 4.54 19.04
C LEU A 238 7.12 5.36 20.18
N VAL A 239 6.94 4.89 21.41
CA VAL A 239 7.45 5.55 22.61
C VAL A 239 8.78 4.91 23.00
N LYS A 240 9.84 5.70 23.11
CA LYS A 240 11.18 5.22 23.48
C LYS A 240 11.33 5.09 24.98
N GLY A 241 11.99 4.05 25.43
CA GLY A 241 12.29 3.80 26.85
C GLY A 241 12.91 2.42 27.08
N HIS A 242 12.70 1.85 28.26
CA HIS A 242 13.33 0.63 28.70
C HIS A 242 12.31 -0.34 29.29
N ILE A 243 12.53 -1.63 29.12
CA ILE A 243 11.76 -2.66 29.80
C ILE A 243 12.31 -2.81 31.22
N ARG A 244 11.41 -2.92 32.20
CA ARG A 244 11.71 -3.31 33.56
C ARG A 244 11.07 -4.66 33.82
N SER A 245 11.90 -5.68 33.91
CA SER A 245 11.48 -7.06 34.19
C SER A 245 11.22 -7.29 35.67
N GLY A 246 10.37 -8.27 36.00
CA GLY A 246 10.02 -8.61 37.36
C GLY A 246 8.72 -9.41 37.43
N ALA A 247 8.14 -9.56 38.60
CA ALA A 247 6.85 -10.24 38.77
C ALA A 247 5.70 -9.55 38.05
N ALA A 248 5.78 -8.23 37.89
CA ALA A 248 4.89 -7.42 37.05
C ALA A 248 5.77 -6.53 36.14
N PRO A 249 6.08 -6.98 34.91
CA PRO A 249 6.91 -6.20 34.00
C PRO A 249 6.20 -4.94 33.55
N PHE A 250 6.97 -3.87 33.35
CA PHE A 250 6.46 -2.60 32.80
C PHE A 250 7.50 -1.96 31.89
N PHE A 251 7.04 -1.07 31.06
CA PHE A 251 7.89 -0.20 30.25
C PHE A 251 8.05 1.14 30.99
N GLU A 252 9.26 1.70 30.97
CA GLU A 252 9.58 2.99 31.57
C GLU A 252 10.23 3.90 30.53
N THR A 253 9.63 5.08 30.30
CA THR A 253 10.24 6.10 29.43
C THR A 253 11.52 6.65 30.06
N ASP A 254 12.35 7.33 29.26
CA ASP A 254 13.57 8.00 29.74
C ASP A 254 13.26 9.07 30.83
N GLU A 255 12.00 9.51 30.93
CA GLU A 255 11.49 10.50 31.92
C GLU A 255 10.80 9.84 33.13
N GLY A 256 10.86 8.52 33.24
CA GLY A 256 10.32 7.78 34.38
C GLY A 256 8.80 7.51 34.32
N ILE A 257 8.14 7.77 33.18
CA ILE A 257 6.71 7.45 33.02
C ILE A 257 6.56 5.97 32.76
N ARG A 258 5.65 5.31 33.51
CA ARG A 258 5.43 3.87 33.41
C ARG A 258 4.24 3.54 32.53
N LEU A 259 4.44 2.61 31.59
CA LEU A 259 3.38 2.03 30.78
C LEU A 259 3.24 0.53 31.08
N PRO A 260 2.00 0.01 31.13
CA PRO A 260 1.76 -1.40 31.44
C PRO A 260 2.23 -2.31 30.30
N LEU A 261 2.70 -3.51 30.66
CA LEU A 261 3.02 -4.61 29.75
C LEU A 261 2.28 -5.88 30.18
N SER A 262 1.83 -6.68 29.21
CA SER A 262 1.29 -8.03 29.46
C SER A 262 2.39 -9.06 29.72
N GLY A 263 3.63 -8.78 29.29
CA GLY A 263 4.81 -9.63 29.44
C GLY A 263 6.05 -8.89 28.97
N ALA A 264 7.21 -9.44 29.26
CA ALA A 264 8.49 -8.95 28.76
C ALA A 264 9.22 -10.08 28.03
N PRO A 265 9.84 -9.82 26.88
CA PRO A 265 10.69 -10.81 26.21
C PRO A 265 11.82 -11.27 27.11
N ALA A 266 12.26 -12.52 26.95
CA ALA A 266 13.36 -13.06 27.74
C ALA A 266 14.64 -12.19 27.60
N ALA A 267 15.34 -11.96 28.71
CA ALA A 267 16.57 -11.20 28.82
C ALA A 267 16.46 -9.75 28.24
N SER A 268 15.31 -9.10 28.40
CA SER A 268 15.05 -7.72 27.92
C SER A 268 15.17 -6.65 29.01
N ASP A 269 15.49 -7.02 30.25
CA ASP A 269 15.59 -6.06 31.34
C ASP A 269 16.66 -4.99 31.10
N GLY A 270 16.27 -3.72 31.25
CA GLY A 270 17.13 -2.57 31.02
C GLY A 270 17.47 -2.30 29.55
N LYS A 271 17.00 -3.13 28.58
CA LYS A 271 17.24 -2.87 27.16
C LYS A 271 16.45 -1.65 26.65
N PRO A 272 17.09 -0.80 25.85
CA PRO A 272 16.38 0.27 25.16
C PRO A 272 15.47 -0.30 24.07
N VAL A 273 14.19 0.05 24.13
CA VAL A 273 13.16 -0.42 23.20
C VAL A 273 12.20 0.70 22.80
N TYR A 274 11.50 0.50 21.70
CA TYR A 274 10.29 1.25 21.41
C TYR A 274 9.06 0.46 21.84
N TYR A 275 8.19 1.10 22.60
CA TYR A 275 6.85 0.64 22.93
C TYR A 275 5.91 1.09 21.81
N GLY A 276 5.44 0.16 21.00
CA GLY A 276 4.53 0.38 19.90
C GLY A 276 3.09 0.14 20.31
N ILE A 277 2.24 1.14 20.12
CA ILE A 277 0.78 1.01 20.34
C ILE A 277 0.03 1.78 19.25
N ARG A 278 -0.96 1.14 18.64
CA ARG A 278 -1.79 1.82 17.65
C ARG A 278 -2.75 2.80 18.31
N PRO A 279 -3.08 3.92 17.66
CA PRO A 279 -3.95 4.96 18.23
C PRO A 279 -5.30 4.45 18.74
N GLU A 280 -5.92 3.52 18.04
CA GLU A 280 -7.20 2.90 18.39
C GLU A 280 -7.13 1.85 19.51
N HIS A 281 -5.92 1.48 19.92
CA HIS A 281 -5.70 0.54 21.01
C HIS A 281 -5.47 1.21 22.36
N PHE A 282 -5.62 2.53 22.45
CA PHE A 282 -5.77 3.22 23.71
C PHE A 282 -7.22 3.13 24.19
N LEU A 283 -7.38 2.89 25.48
CA LEU A 283 -8.65 2.92 26.18
C LEU A 283 -8.77 4.23 26.97
N LEU A 284 -9.97 4.81 27.01
CA LEU A 284 -10.24 6.00 27.81
C LEU A 284 -10.13 5.70 29.29
N GLY A 285 -9.54 6.61 30.05
CA GLY A 285 -9.34 6.45 31.50
C GLY A 285 -8.12 5.63 31.88
N GLY A 286 -8.06 5.18 33.13
CA GLY A 286 -6.95 4.43 33.71
C GLY A 286 -5.84 5.31 34.28
N ASP A 287 -4.63 4.73 34.46
CA ASP A 287 -3.57 5.33 35.26
C ASP A 287 -2.53 6.13 34.47
N VAL A 288 -2.50 5.97 33.13
CA VAL A 288 -1.56 6.71 32.29
C VAL A 288 -2.11 8.12 32.05
N ARG A 289 -1.30 9.12 32.41
CA ARG A 289 -1.63 10.54 32.25
C ARG A 289 -0.78 11.13 31.14
N ALA A 290 -1.43 11.77 30.18
CA ALA A 290 -0.77 12.47 29.09
C ALA A 290 -1.24 13.93 29.03
N ASP A 291 -0.35 14.84 28.67
CA ASP A 291 -0.67 16.26 28.51
C ASP A 291 -1.41 16.46 27.18
N LEU A 292 -2.66 16.83 27.25
CA LEU A 292 -3.51 17.06 26.09
C LEU A 292 -3.00 18.24 25.26
N THR A 293 -2.89 18.02 23.94
CA THR A 293 -2.49 19.08 23.01
C THR A 293 -3.67 19.57 22.16
N ILE A 294 -4.33 18.64 21.46
CA ILE A 294 -5.45 18.94 20.55
C ILE A 294 -6.44 17.78 20.57
N VAL A 295 -7.70 18.08 20.42
CA VAL A 295 -8.79 17.12 20.19
C VAL A 295 -9.45 17.45 18.86
N GLU A 296 -9.45 16.49 17.93
CA GLU A 296 -10.07 16.61 16.61
C GLU A 296 -11.20 15.57 16.48
N SER A 297 -12.42 16.03 16.24
CA SER A 297 -13.57 15.13 15.98
C SER A 297 -13.91 15.12 14.50
N THR A 298 -13.94 13.93 13.91
CA THR A 298 -14.38 13.72 12.51
C THR A 298 -15.87 13.39 12.41
N GLY A 299 -16.54 13.31 13.55
CA GLY A 299 -17.94 12.89 13.65
C GLY A 299 -18.11 11.40 13.92
N SER A 300 -17.34 10.53 13.27
CA SER A 300 -17.33 9.09 13.50
C SER A 300 -16.34 8.65 14.58
N GLU A 301 -15.31 9.45 14.81
CA GLU A 301 -14.23 9.20 15.78
C GLU A 301 -13.66 10.51 16.29
N THR A 302 -12.98 10.45 17.42
CA THR A 302 -12.24 11.56 18.03
C THR A 302 -10.76 11.20 18.09
N GLN A 303 -9.91 12.04 17.50
CA GLN A 303 -8.47 11.93 17.58
C GLN A 303 -7.95 12.84 18.67
N VAL A 304 -7.21 12.27 19.60
CA VAL A 304 -6.62 12.97 20.75
C VAL A 304 -5.11 13.01 20.57
N PHE A 305 -4.58 14.19 20.35
CA PHE A 305 -3.14 14.45 20.29
C PHE A 305 -2.68 14.86 21.69
N ALA A 306 -1.74 14.12 22.23
CA ALA A 306 -1.22 14.36 23.57
C ALA A 306 0.30 14.17 23.64
N ARG A 307 0.87 14.50 24.78
CA ARG A 307 2.27 14.24 25.11
C ARG A 307 2.38 13.33 26.30
N LEU A 308 3.23 12.34 26.19
CA LEU A 308 3.69 11.50 27.29
C LEU A 308 5.13 11.92 27.61
N GLY A 309 5.27 12.86 28.56
CA GLY A 309 6.52 13.61 28.74
C GLY A 309 6.84 14.43 27.49
N GLN A 310 8.02 14.23 26.89
CA GLN A 310 8.41 14.91 25.65
C GLN A 310 7.92 14.18 24.38
N GLN A 311 7.40 12.97 24.49
CA GLN A 311 7.05 12.15 23.34
C GLN A 311 5.58 12.39 22.93
N LYS A 312 5.37 12.61 21.64
CA LYS A 312 4.03 12.80 21.07
C LYS A 312 3.33 11.45 20.96
N ILE A 313 2.06 11.41 21.33
CA ILE A 313 1.18 10.25 21.17
C ILE A 313 -0.16 10.68 20.61
N ILE A 314 -0.83 9.75 19.92
CA ILE A 314 -2.16 9.94 19.35
C ILE A 314 -3.05 8.80 19.84
N GLY A 315 -4.21 9.12 20.40
CA GLY A 315 -5.28 8.18 20.66
C GLY A 315 -6.45 8.39 19.69
N VAL A 316 -7.11 7.31 19.27
CA VAL A 316 -8.32 7.36 18.44
C VAL A 316 -9.45 6.67 19.19
N PHE A 317 -10.54 7.38 19.44
CA PHE A 317 -11.67 6.90 20.22
C PHE A 317 -12.97 7.05 19.43
N ARG A 318 -13.87 6.11 19.56
CA ARG A 318 -15.24 6.22 18.99
C ARG A 318 -16.13 7.13 19.82
N ASP A 319 -15.85 7.24 21.10
CA ASP A 319 -16.55 8.14 22.00
C ASP A 319 -16.14 9.59 21.77
N ARG A 320 -17.08 10.50 21.99
CA ARG A 320 -16.77 11.93 22.00
C ARG A 320 -15.95 12.26 23.24
N VAL A 321 -14.80 12.84 23.02
CA VAL A 321 -13.91 13.29 24.10
C VAL A 321 -14.12 14.79 24.28
N GLU A 322 -14.78 15.17 25.38
CA GLU A 322 -14.84 16.55 25.87
C GLU A 322 -13.70 16.72 26.87
N ALA A 323 -12.59 17.24 26.42
CA ALA A 323 -11.44 17.46 27.29
C ALA A 323 -11.14 18.97 27.38
N ALA A 324 -11.16 19.49 28.61
CA ALA A 324 -10.61 20.81 28.88
C ALA A 324 -9.08 20.74 28.81
N SER A 325 -8.47 21.59 28.01
CA SER A 325 -7.02 21.65 27.72
C SER A 325 -6.12 21.90 28.95
N SER A 326 -6.68 21.99 30.15
CA SER A 326 -5.96 22.30 31.39
C SER A 326 -5.77 21.10 32.33
N GLN A 327 -6.30 19.92 32.00
CA GLN A 327 -6.16 18.71 32.86
C GLN A 327 -5.42 17.59 32.10
N PRO A 328 -4.59 16.81 32.82
CA PRO A 328 -3.97 15.61 32.22
C PRO A 328 -5.03 14.66 31.72
N PHE A 329 -4.93 14.25 30.45
CA PHE A 329 -5.84 13.31 29.83
C PHE A 329 -5.47 11.87 30.22
N ALA A 330 -6.45 11.14 30.74
CA ALA A 330 -6.25 9.75 31.14
C ALA A 330 -6.55 8.82 29.98
N MET A 331 -5.57 8.01 29.58
CA MET A 331 -5.74 6.92 28.62
C MET A 331 -4.77 5.78 28.95
N THR A 332 -5.23 4.55 28.76
CA THR A 332 -4.43 3.36 29.09
C THR A 332 -4.23 2.52 27.83
N PRO A 333 -2.98 2.08 27.52
CA PRO A 333 -2.74 1.14 26.43
C PRO A 333 -3.43 -0.21 26.71
N ASN A 334 -4.09 -0.78 25.70
CA ASN A 334 -4.49 -2.18 25.74
C ASN A 334 -3.23 -3.05 25.62
N THR A 335 -2.80 -3.66 26.71
CA THR A 335 -1.53 -4.40 26.79
C THR A 335 -1.44 -5.60 25.87
N ALA A 336 -2.57 -6.20 25.49
CA ALA A 336 -2.61 -7.30 24.52
C ALA A 336 -2.24 -6.86 23.09
N MET A 337 -2.32 -5.56 22.79
CA MET A 337 -2.07 -4.96 21.47
C MET A 337 -0.76 -4.17 21.41
N VAL A 338 0.09 -4.34 22.42
CA VAL A 338 1.39 -3.68 22.49
C VAL A 338 2.41 -4.47 21.68
N HIS A 339 3.27 -3.74 20.98
CA HIS A 339 4.42 -4.25 20.26
C HIS A 339 5.70 -3.69 20.86
N LEU A 340 6.71 -4.52 20.98
CA LEU A 340 8.04 -4.08 21.42
C LEU A 340 9.02 -4.19 20.25
N PHE A 341 9.83 -3.15 20.08
CA PHE A 341 10.86 -3.13 19.05
C PHE A 341 12.21 -2.79 19.69
N ASP A 342 13.25 -3.45 19.25
CA ASP A 342 14.62 -3.12 19.63
C ASP A 342 14.98 -1.71 19.17
N ALA A 343 15.48 -0.85 20.06
CA ALA A 343 15.70 0.56 19.74
C ALA A 343 16.88 0.79 18.78
N GLN A 344 17.80 -0.17 18.66
CA GLN A 344 18.97 -0.06 17.79
C GLN A 344 18.69 -0.57 16.39
N SER A 345 18.12 -1.76 16.26
CA SER A 345 17.83 -2.40 14.97
C SER A 345 16.48 -1.99 14.40
N GLY A 346 15.55 -1.53 15.24
CA GLY A 346 14.15 -1.29 14.88
C GLY A 346 13.34 -2.57 14.69
N LEU A 347 13.93 -3.76 14.85
CA LEU A 347 13.25 -5.02 14.67
C LEU A 347 12.29 -5.33 15.82
N ARG A 348 11.18 -6.00 15.49
CA ARG A 348 10.22 -6.45 16.49
C ARG A 348 10.86 -7.48 17.43
N LEU A 349 10.57 -7.32 18.70
CA LEU A 349 10.88 -8.29 19.74
C LEU A 349 9.64 -9.17 19.98
N ASP A 350 9.76 -10.47 19.80
CA ASP A 350 8.69 -11.44 20.06
C ASP A 350 8.61 -11.84 21.53
#